data_d4111026aec53cee85f23010919d13c1
#
_entry.id   d4111026aec53cee85f23010919d13c1
#
_cell.length_a   1.000
_cell.length_b   1.000
_cell.length_c   1.000
_cell.angle_alpha   90.00
_cell.angle_beta   90.00
_cell.angle_gamma   90.00
#
_symmetry.space_group_name_H-M   'P 1'
#
loop_
_entity.id
_entity.type
_entity.pdbx_description
1 polymer ?
#
loop_
_entity_poly.entity_id
_entity_poly.type
_entity_poly.pdbx_seq_one_letter_code
_entity_poly.pdbx_strand_id
1 'polypeptide(L)'
;FSIGAEPVAMLDSLAFGELTEPHTRHLLDQIVAGIGGYGNSIGIPTIGGETNFDPSYARNPLVNAMCVGVMDKDLIQKGRASGVGNAIIYVGAKTGRDGINGASFASGDFSDAEQADRAAVQVGDPFMEKLLMDACLEVTREHQDALVGIQDMGAAGLISSSAEMADKAGFGMELNLDLVPQREPGMIPFEIMLSESQERMLLCVRAGSEDEILKLFKRYELDAVVIGHVSDGHQFRLMHKGKLVCDVPVSLLTSDAPVYHQHGERPARLAAPQADFVPEITDVKQTWLALINQPTVASKQSLYRRYDAQVKTNTVQLPGGDAGVIRVRGTKLALAACTDSNGRYLYLDPKRGGAMVVAEAARNVVATGAEPIGITDCLNYGDPTKPENFYELEESAQGITTACKALNTPVISGNVSLYNETNGKAIYPTPMVGMVGLIQDLQHVTTIAFKNPGDLLYLVGKTG
;
A
#
# COMPACT_ATOMS: atom_id res chain seq x y z
N PHE A 1 0.57 -6.68 9.20
CA PHE A 1 0.53 -7.44 10.48
C PHE A 1 0.14 -6.58 11.69
N SER A 2 0.25 -5.24 11.62
CA SER A 2 -0.12 -4.32 12.73
C SER A 2 -1.56 -4.49 13.23
N ILE A 3 -2.48 -4.92 12.38
CA ILE A 3 -3.86 -5.22 12.78
C ILE A 3 -4.06 -6.65 13.32
N GLY A 4 -3.00 -7.44 13.48
CA GLY A 4 -3.04 -8.83 13.94
C GLY A 4 -3.17 -9.86 12.80
N ALA A 5 -3.19 -9.43 11.53
CA ALA A 5 -3.31 -10.32 10.40
C ALA A 5 -1.95 -10.89 9.96
N GLU A 6 -1.88 -12.19 9.74
CA GLU A 6 -0.72 -12.82 9.11
C GLU A 6 -0.73 -12.53 7.61
N PRO A 7 0.31 -11.88 7.05
CA PRO A 7 0.44 -11.66 5.63
C PRO A 7 0.57 -12.99 4.87
N VAL A 8 -0.28 -13.18 3.85
CA VAL A 8 -0.37 -14.46 3.10
C VAL A 8 -0.15 -14.29 1.61
N ALA A 9 -0.29 -13.08 1.08
CA ALA A 9 -0.06 -12.78 -0.33
C ALA A 9 0.32 -11.32 -0.55
N MET A 10 1.13 -11.09 -1.56
CA MET A 10 1.45 -9.76 -2.11
C MET A 10 1.10 -9.70 -3.59
N LEU A 11 0.77 -8.51 -4.04
CA LEU A 11 0.58 -8.14 -5.43
C LEU A 11 1.18 -6.75 -5.65
N ASP A 12 1.51 -6.44 -6.89
CA ASP A 12 1.97 -5.10 -7.26
C ASP A 12 1.19 -4.55 -8.46
N SER A 13 1.12 -3.23 -8.58
CA SER A 13 0.66 -2.53 -9.76
C SER A 13 1.72 -1.49 -10.13
N LEU A 14 2.31 -1.67 -11.30
CA LEU A 14 3.47 -0.94 -11.77
C LEU A 14 3.12 -0.15 -13.03
N ALA A 15 3.50 1.13 -13.08
CA ALA A 15 3.37 1.93 -14.28
C ALA A 15 4.70 2.62 -14.62
N PHE A 16 5.14 2.47 -15.86
CA PHE A 16 6.43 2.99 -16.35
C PHE A 16 6.27 3.74 -17.66
N GLY A 17 7.27 4.52 -18.01
CA GLY A 17 7.44 5.08 -19.35
C GLY A 17 7.64 3.99 -20.41
N GLU A 18 7.93 4.40 -21.62
CA GLU A 18 8.15 3.48 -22.75
C GLU A 18 9.44 2.68 -22.60
N LEU A 19 9.40 1.38 -22.90
CA LEU A 19 10.58 0.49 -22.84
C LEU A 19 11.64 0.78 -23.91
N THR A 20 11.36 1.65 -24.88
CA THR A 20 12.36 2.16 -25.82
C THR A 20 13.45 2.97 -25.12
N GLU A 21 13.10 3.62 -23.99
CA GLU A 21 13.99 4.44 -23.21
C GLU A 21 14.91 3.61 -22.29
N PRO A 22 16.25 3.76 -22.37
CA PRO A 22 17.19 3.02 -21.52
C PRO A 22 16.94 3.23 -20.01
N HIS A 23 16.59 4.46 -19.61
CA HIS A 23 16.30 4.80 -18.21
C HIS A 23 15.09 4.02 -17.67
N THR A 24 14.01 3.94 -18.45
CA THR A 24 12.81 3.15 -18.09
C THR A 24 13.15 1.69 -17.86
N ARG A 25 13.97 1.09 -18.76
CA ARG A 25 14.41 -0.31 -18.60
C ARG A 25 15.22 -0.53 -17.33
N HIS A 26 16.10 0.43 -17.01
CA HIS A 26 16.89 0.37 -15.77
C HIS A 26 15.99 0.44 -14.54
N LEU A 27 15.07 1.41 -14.49
CA LEU A 27 14.13 1.55 -13.37
C LEU A 27 13.26 0.31 -13.20
N LEU A 28 12.69 -0.22 -14.28
CA LEU A 28 11.89 -1.45 -14.23
C LEU A 28 12.69 -2.61 -13.65
N ASP A 29 13.93 -2.82 -14.12
CA ASP A 29 14.79 -3.90 -13.65
C ASP A 29 15.11 -3.77 -12.15
N GLN A 30 15.49 -2.58 -11.69
CA GLN A 30 15.87 -2.33 -10.31
C GLN A 30 14.65 -2.35 -9.35
N ILE A 31 13.52 -1.80 -9.77
CA ILE A 31 12.28 -1.81 -8.98
C ILE A 31 11.79 -3.25 -8.79
N VAL A 32 11.72 -4.04 -9.86
CA VAL A 32 11.33 -5.46 -9.77
C VAL A 32 12.33 -6.26 -8.94
N ALA A 33 13.64 -5.92 -9.00
CA ALA A 33 14.65 -6.53 -8.14
C ALA A 33 14.41 -6.19 -6.66
N GLY A 34 14.09 -4.94 -6.36
CA GLY A 34 13.78 -4.49 -4.99
C GLY A 34 12.53 -5.17 -4.42
N ILE A 35 11.44 -5.18 -5.17
CA ILE A 35 10.18 -5.85 -4.77
C ILE A 35 10.42 -7.34 -4.52
N GLY A 36 11.07 -8.04 -5.47
CA GLY A 36 11.37 -9.45 -5.33
C GLY A 36 12.33 -9.74 -4.18
N GLY A 37 13.39 -8.93 -4.04
CA GLY A 37 14.37 -9.09 -2.96
C GLY A 37 13.74 -8.96 -1.58
N TYR A 38 12.88 -7.97 -1.38
CA TYR A 38 12.19 -7.75 -0.12
C TYR A 38 11.13 -8.84 0.14
N GLY A 39 10.17 -9.02 -0.78
CA GLY A 39 9.06 -9.96 -0.63
C GLY A 39 9.51 -11.41 -0.46
N ASN A 40 10.50 -11.85 -1.25
CA ASN A 40 11.05 -13.20 -1.13
C ASN A 40 11.72 -13.43 0.24
N SER A 41 12.44 -12.42 0.75
CA SER A 41 13.16 -12.53 2.03
C SER A 41 12.24 -12.54 3.24
N ILE A 42 11.16 -11.74 3.24
CA ILE A 42 10.15 -11.80 4.31
C ILE A 42 9.26 -13.04 4.23
N GLY A 43 9.35 -13.80 3.14
CA GLY A 43 8.65 -15.07 2.97
C GLY A 43 7.15 -14.92 2.74
N ILE A 44 6.71 -13.91 2.00
CA ILE A 44 5.32 -13.72 1.58
C ILE A 44 5.27 -13.89 0.06
N PRO A 45 4.40 -14.78 -0.49
CA PRO A 45 4.35 -15.01 -1.92
C PRO A 45 3.76 -13.81 -2.66
N THR A 46 4.40 -13.38 -3.75
CA THR A 46 3.83 -12.42 -4.70
C THR A 46 3.06 -13.20 -5.77
N ILE A 47 1.74 -13.16 -5.70
CA ILE A 47 0.86 -14.06 -6.45
C ILE A 47 0.23 -13.44 -7.70
N GLY A 48 0.41 -12.15 -7.91
CA GLY A 48 -0.18 -11.43 -9.04
C GLY A 48 0.28 -9.99 -9.10
N GLY A 49 -0.37 -9.25 -9.96
CA GLY A 49 -0.07 -7.85 -10.21
C GLY A 49 -0.27 -7.48 -11.67
N GLU A 50 -0.03 -6.21 -11.99
CA GLU A 50 -0.06 -5.71 -13.34
C GLU A 50 1.15 -4.82 -13.64
N THR A 51 1.48 -4.65 -14.92
CA THR A 51 2.54 -3.71 -15.33
C THR A 51 2.13 -3.02 -16.63
N ASN A 52 2.01 -1.71 -16.57
CA ASN A 52 1.59 -0.85 -17.66
C ASN A 52 2.72 0.06 -18.14
N PHE A 53 2.69 0.41 -19.43
CA PHE A 53 3.66 1.29 -20.04
C PHE A 53 2.96 2.42 -20.79
N ASP A 54 3.29 3.67 -20.43
CA ASP A 54 2.75 4.87 -21.07
C ASP A 54 3.72 6.04 -20.89
N PRO A 55 3.90 6.90 -21.90
CA PRO A 55 4.78 8.07 -21.79
C PRO A 55 4.49 9.00 -20.60
N SER A 56 3.25 9.01 -20.10
CA SER A 56 2.88 9.83 -18.92
C SER A 56 3.65 9.48 -17.66
N TYR A 57 4.14 8.24 -17.54
CA TYR A 57 4.90 7.76 -16.38
C TYR A 57 6.42 7.81 -16.56
N ALA A 58 6.93 8.36 -17.68
CA ALA A 58 8.35 8.30 -18.04
C ALA A 58 9.29 8.86 -16.96
N ARG A 59 8.87 9.91 -16.24
CA ARG A 59 9.64 10.58 -15.21
C ARG A 59 9.08 10.40 -13.80
N ASN A 60 7.93 9.78 -13.68
CA ASN A 60 7.24 9.50 -12.43
C ASN A 60 6.62 8.10 -12.53
N PRO A 61 7.43 7.03 -12.43
CA PRO A 61 6.91 5.68 -12.43
C PRO A 61 6.11 5.43 -11.15
N LEU A 62 5.03 4.66 -11.26
CA LEU A 62 4.22 4.27 -10.12
C LEU A 62 4.58 2.86 -9.66
N VAL A 63 4.72 2.70 -8.35
CA VAL A 63 4.97 1.42 -7.69
C VAL A 63 3.98 1.30 -6.53
N ASN A 64 2.93 0.52 -6.75
CA ASN A 64 1.90 0.27 -5.74
C ASN A 64 1.98 -1.20 -5.32
N ALA A 65 2.02 -1.46 -4.02
CA ALA A 65 2.03 -2.81 -3.47
C ALA A 65 0.78 -3.04 -2.62
N MET A 66 0.16 -4.20 -2.83
CA MET A 66 -0.97 -4.69 -2.04
C MET A 66 -0.50 -5.88 -1.21
N CYS A 67 -0.87 -5.89 0.07
CA CYS A 67 -0.65 -7.03 0.95
C CYS A 67 -1.98 -7.54 1.49
N VAL A 68 -2.21 -8.85 1.37
CA VAL A 68 -3.39 -9.53 1.90
C VAL A 68 -2.98 -10.33 3.13
N GLY A 69 -3.72 -10.14 4.22
CA GLY A 69 -3.51 -10.87 5.46
C GLY A 69 -4.77 -11.64 5.88
N VAL A 70 -4.57 -12.66 6.71
CA VAL A 70 -5.64 -13.47 7.32
C VAL A 70 -5.47 -13.48 8.83
N MET A 71 -6.57 -13.32 9.54
CA MET A 71 -6.60 -13.38 11.02
C MET A 71 -7.93 -13.93 11.52
N ASP A 72 -7.92 -14.40 12.75
CA ASP A 72 -9.15 -14.65 13.47
C ASP A 72 -9.77 -13.31 13.89
N LYS A 73 -11.10 -13.19 13.77
CA LYS A 73 -11.84 -11.94 14.07
C LYS A 73 -11.64 -11.41 15.49
N ASP A 74 -11.32 -12.32 16.43
CA ASP A 74 -11.14 -11.98 17.84
C ASP A 74 -9.72 -11.45 18.14
N LEU A 75 -8.81 -11.49 17.13
CA LEU A 75 -7.42 -11.01 17.22
C LEU A 75 -7.24 -9.61 16.63
N ILE A 76 -8.30 -8.93 16.20
CA ILE A 76 -8.21 -7.61 15.57
C ILE A 76 -7.59 -6.61 16.55
N GLN A 77 -6.42 -6.07 16.16
CA GLN A 77 -5.72 -5.03 16.89
C GLN A 77 -6.05 -3.65 16.34
N LYS A 78 -5.90 -2.63 17.21
CA LYS A 78 -6.14 -1.23 16.84
C LYS A 78 -4.92 -0.39 17.18
N GLY A 79 -4.62 0.58 16.34
CA GLY A 79 -3.60 1.59 16.60
C GLY A 79 -4.10 2.63 17.60
N ARG A 80 -4.12 2.29 18.90
CA ARG A 80 -4.56 3.20 19.96
C ARG A 80 -3.72 3.05 21.22
N ALA A 81 -3.53 4.14 21.97
CA ALA A 81 -2.84 4.16 23.25
C ALA A 81 -3.78 4.66 24.32
N SER A 82 -4.36 3.74 25.11
CA SER A 82 -5.34 4.05 26.17
C SER A 82 -4.87 3.56 27.54
N GLY A 83 -5.42 4.16 28.59
CA GLY A 83 -5.11 3.81 29.98
C GLY A 83 -3.88 4.54 30.52
N VAL A 84 -4.10 5.51 31.39
CA VAL A 84 -3.05 6.32 32.02
C VAL A 84 -2.02 5.41 32.70
N GLY A 85 -0.74 5.64 32.44
CA GLY A 85 0.36 4.84 32.97
C GLY A 85 0.72 3.62 32.14
N ASN A 86 -0.04 3.24 31.11
CA ASN A 86 0.34 2.18 30.20
C ASN A 86 1.60 2.58 29.42
N ALA A 87 2.50 1.62 29.26
CA ALA A 87 3.81 1.84 28.66
C ALA A 87 3.72 1.98 27.14
N ILE A 88 4.53 2.88 26.59
CA ILE A 88 4.78 3.01 25.16
C ILE A 88 6.14 2.39 24.84
N ILE A 89 6.11 1.32 24.07
CA ILE A 89 7.29 0.52 23.73
C ILE A 89 7.62 0.71 22.24
N TYR A 90 8.81 1.17 22.00
CA TYR A 90 9.45 1.19 20.66
C TYR A 90 10.08 -0.16 20.38
N VAL A 91 9.85 -0.73 19.20
CA VAL A 91 10.46 -2.01 18.82
C VAL A 91 10.97 -1.99 17.37
N GLY A 92 12.02 -2.76 17.10
CA GLY A 92 12.58 -2.95 15.76
C GLY A 92 13.87 -2.19 15.51
N ALA A 93 14.08 -1.73 14.29
CA ALA A 93 15.30 -1.08 13.83
C ALA A 93 15.59 0.21 14.60
N LYS A 94 16.88 0.56 14.73
CA LYS A 94 17.29 1.83 15.32
C LYS A 94 16.96 3.00 14.41
N THR A 95 16.51 4.10 14.99
CA THR A 95 16.19 5.34 14.27
C THR A 95 17.44 5.98 13.68
N GLY A 96 17.45 6.21 12.38
CA GLY A 96 18.47 6.95 11.64
C GLY A 96 17.95 8.26 11.05
N ARG A 97 18.76 8.93 10.22
CA ARG A 97 18.36 10.16 9.49
C ARG A 97 17.75 9.88 8.12
N ASP A 98 17.27 8.68 7.91
CA ASP A 98 16.60 8.26 6.68
C ASP A 98 15.10 8.63 6.69
N GLY A 99 14.59 9.02 5.53
CA GLY A 99 13.19 9.38 5.33
C GLY A 99 12.75 10.71 5.97
N ILE A 100 13.65 11.46 6.62
CA ILE A 100 13.33 12.78 7.16
C ILE A 100 12.88 13.67 6.01
N ASN A 101 11.71 14.29 6.13
CA ASN A 101 11.03 15.03 5.07
C ASN A 101 10.46 14.16 3.93
N GLY A 102 10.42 12.84 4.03
CA GLY A 102 9.84 11.98 3.00
C GLY A 102 8.39 12.35 2.67
N ALA A 103 7.56 12.56 3.67
CA ALA A 103 6.18 13.03 3.49
C ALA A 103 6.10 14.42 2.84
N SER A 104 6.98 15.34 3.20
CA SER A 104 7.05 16.68 2.58
C SER A 104 7.55 16.62 1.15
N PHE A 105 8.54 15.77 0.86
CA PHE A 105 9.06 15.53 -0.48
C PHE A 105 7.99 14.95 -1.40
N ALA A 106 7.21 13.97 -0.91
CA ALA A 106 6.10 13.38 -1.65
C ALA A 106 4.91 14.34 -1.87
N SER A 107 4.93 15.53 -1.25
CA SER A 107 3.90 16.57 -1.38
C SER A 107 4.37 17.75 -2.24
N GLY A 108 5.37 17.59 -3.09
CA GLY A 108 5.92 18.62 -3.97
C GLY A 108 6.13 18.10 -5.39
N ASP A 109 6.25 19.06 -6.34
CA ASP A 109 6.59 18.74 -7.73
C ASP A 109 8.05 18.24 -7.81
N PHE A 110 8.29 17.15 -8.52
CA PHE A 110 9.63 16.62 -8.74
C PHE A 110 10.39 17.52 -9.73
N SER A 111 11.55 17.98 -9.31
CA SER A 111 12.47 18.75 -10.14
C SER A 111 13.79 18.00 -10.36
N ASP A 112 14.51 18.34 -11.43
CA ASP A 112 15.82 17.74 -11.75
C ASP A 112 16.95 18.12 -10.75
N ALA A 113 16.64 18.72 -9.60
CA ALA A 113 17.60 19.12 -8.57
C ALA A 113 17.97 17.92 -7.66
N GLU A 114 18.83 17.07 -8.12
CA GLU A 114 19.21 15.76 -7.54
C GLU A 114 19.83 15.77 -6.13
N GLN A 115 20.21 16.91 -5.57
CA GLN A 115 21.02 16.93 -4.32
C GLN A 115 20.21 17.06 -3.01
N ALA A 116 18.95 17.50 -3.08
CA ALA A 116 18.11 17.68 -1.89
C ALA A 116 17.47 16.34 -1.40
N ASP A 117 17.47 15.32 -2.23
CA ASP A 117 16.54 14.18 -2.10
C ASP A 117 17.12 12.98 -1.32
N ARG A 118 18.41 12.98 -1.02
CA ARG A 118 19.06 11.85 -0.30
C ARG A 118 18.51 11.62 1.11
N ALA A 119 18.04 12.66 1.78
CA ALA A 119 17.44 12.54 3.11
C ALA A 119 16.04 11.87 3.10
N ALA A 120 15.37 11.86 1.94
CA ALA A 120 14.08 11.21 1.77
C ALA A 120 14.18 9.70 1.46
N VAL A 121 15.38 9.19 1.13
CA VAL A 121 15.58 7.78 0.83
C VAL A 121 15.47 6.95 2.09
N GLN A 122 14.67 5.90 2.02
CA GLN A 122 14.50 4.89 3.07
C GLN A 122 15.29 3.62 2.70
N VAL A 123 15.90 2.98 3.70
CA VAL A 123 16.65 1.73 3.52
C VAL A 123 15.84 0.61 4.15
N GLY A 124 15.49 -0.42 3.37
CA GLY A 124 14.77 -1.58 3.86
C GLY A 124 15.70 -2.70 4.31
N ASP A 125 15.36 -3.37 5.41
CA ASP A 125 15.99 -4.60 5.90
C ASP A 125 14.94 -5.72 6.02
N PRO A 126 14.76 -6.53 4.96
CA PRO A 126 13.73 -7.57 4.94
C PRO A 126 13.96 -8.68 5.97
N PHE A 127 15.19 -8.89 6.44
CA PHE A 127 15.47 -9.83 7.51
C PHE A 127 14.95 -9.30 8.86
N MET A 128 15.23 -8.04 9.16
CA MET A 128 14.69 -7.36 10.33
C MET A 128 13.15 -7.33 10.30
N GLU A 129 12.55 -7.02 9.15
CA GLU A 129 11.10 -7.02 8.96
C GLU A 129 10.48 -8.40 9.24
N LYS A 130 11.13 -9.47 8.78
CA LYS A 130 10.66 -10.82 9.04
C LYS A 130 10.62 -11.14 10.55
N LEU A 131 11.67 -10.80 11.27
CA LEU A 131 11.74 -11.00 12.72
C LEU A 131 10.70 -10.14 13.45
N LEU A 132 10.57 -8.86 13.04
CA LEU A 132 9.61 -7.93 13.63
C LEU A 132 8.17 -8.38 13.41
N MET A 133 7.84 -8.82 12.20
CA MET A 133 6.53 -9.36 11.86
C MET A 133 6.20 -10.58 12.72
N ASP A 134 7.10 -11.55 12.81
CA ASP A 134 6.87 -12.76 13.58
C ASP A 134 6.70 -12.47 15.07
N ALA A 135 7.53 -11.58 15.64
CA ALA A 135 7.43 -11.16 17.02
C ALA A 135 6.11 -10.42 17.31
N CYS A 136 5.70 -9.49 16.44
CA CYS A 136 4.44 -8.75 16.60
C CYS A 136 3.22 -9.68 16.47
N LEU A 137 3.25 -10.64 15.55
CA LEU A 137 2.18 -11.64 15.42
C LEU A 137 2.10 -12.56 16.65
N GLU A 138 3.23 -12.90 17.27
CA GLU A 138 3.23 -13.64 18.53
C GLU A 138 2.61 -12.81 19.66
N VAL A 139 2.99 -11.52 19.79
CA VAL A 139 2.39 -10.62 20.78
C VAL A 139 0.87 -10.54 20.60
N THR A 140 0.38 -10.39 19.38
CA THR A 140 -1.05 -10.27 19.10
C THR A 140 -1.83 -11.57 19.35
N ARG A 141 -1.19 -12.73 19.25
CA ARG A 141 -1.84 -14.03 19.44
C ARG A 141 -1.78 -14.52 20.88
N GLU A 142 -0.64 -14.36 21.54
CA GLU A 142 -0.35 -15.01 22.81
C GLU A 142 -0.35 -14.04 24.02
N HIS A 143 -0.24 -12.72 23.78
CA HIS A 143 -0.13 -11.70 24.83
C HIS A 143 -1.22 -10.62 24.74
N GLN A 144 -2.44 -10.98 24.36
CA GLN A 144 -3.57 -10.05 24.17
C GLN A 144 -3.91 -9.29 25.45
N ASP A 145 -3.77 -9.91 26.60
CA ASP A 145 -4.04 -9.26 27.89
C ASP A 145 -3.03 -8.14 28.21
N ALA A 146 -1.83 -8.23 27.67
CA ALA A 146 -0.77 -7.23 27.80
C ALA A 146 -0.87 -6.12 26.75
N LEU A 147 -1.26 -6.47 25.52
CA LEU A 147 -1.29 -5.52 24.39
C LEU A 147 -2.56 -4.67 24.40
N VAL A 148 -2.40 -3.35 24.43
CA VAL A 148 -3.49 -2.38 24.35
C VAL A 148 -3.68 -1.87 22.93
N GLY A 149 -2.59 -1.70 22.20
CA GLY A 149 -2.62 -1.30 20.80
C GLY A 149 -1.24 -1.35 20.17
N ILE A 150 -1.22 -1.40 18.84
CA ILE A 150 0.00 -1.48 18.04
C ILE A 150 -0.18 -0.70 16.74
N GLN A 151 0.86 0.00 16.32
CA GLN A 151 0.89 0.76 15.07
C GLN A 151 2.31 0.75 14.48
N ASP A 152 2.41 0.73 13.15
CA ASP A 152 3.66 0.90 12.45
C ASP A 152 4.16 2.35 12.51
N MET A 153 5.46 2.52 12.34
CA MET A 153 6.08 3.84 12.18
C MET A 153 6.40 4.07 10.70
N GLY A 154 5.37 4.36 9.92
CA GLY A 154 5.47 4.68 8.49
C GLY A 154 5.80 6.14 8.23
N ALA A 155 4.97 6.80 7.41
CA ALA A 155 5.11 8.22 7.07
C ALA A 155 5.13 9.10 8.32
N ALA A 156 6.04 10.08 8.34
CA ALA A 156 6.33 10.95 9.47
C ALA A 156 6.76 10.22 10.77
N GLY A 157 7.08 8.93 10.69
CA GLY A 157 7.79 8.18 11.73
C GLY A 157 7.11 8.11 13.10
N LEU A 158 7.87 8.44 14.15
CA LEU A 158 7.40 8.31 15.53
C LEU A 158 6.34 9.35 15.89
N ILE A 159 6.34 10.54 15.27
CA ILE A 159 5.33 11.57 15.60
C ILE A 159 3.94 11.16 15.14
N SER A 160 3.79 10.66 13.91
CA SER A 160 2.48 10.24 13.41
C SER A 160 1.93 9.06 14.20
N SER A 161 2.72 7.99 14.36
CA SER A 161 2.28 6.79 15.09
C SER A 161 1.87 7.11 16.54
N SER A 162 2.69 7.86 17.27
CA SER A 162 2.42 8.16 18.66
C SER A 162 1.24 9.14 18.87
N ALA A 163 1.19 10.22 18.07
CA ALA A 163 0.09 11.19 18.15
C ALA A 163 -1.25 10.57 17.74
N GLU A 164 -1.29 9.79 16.66
CA GLU A 164 -2.51 9.13 16.21
C GLU A 164 -3.02 8.08 17.21
N MET A 165 -2.12 7.28 17.80
CA MET A 165 -2.52 6.31 18.82
C MET A 165 -3.10 6.97 20.06
N ALA A 166 -2.57 8.14 20.47
CA ALA A 166 -3.07 8.92 21.58
C ALA A 166 -4.44 9.54 21.26
N ASP A 167 -4.57 10.21 20.11
CA ASP A 167 -5.80 10.88 19.67
C ASP A 167 -6.97 9.90 19.51
N LYS A 168 -6.76 8.78 18.81
CA LYS A 168 -7.76 7.72 18.63
C LYS A 168 -8.27 7.13 19.95
N ALA A 169 -7.50 7.25 21.01
CA ALA A 169 -7.86 6.77 22.34
C ALA A 169 -8.40 7.88 23.28
N GLY A 170 -8.22 9.15 22.90
CA GLY A 170 -8.63 10.30 23.70
C GLY A 170 -7.74 10.55 24.92
N PHE A 171 -6.45 10.21 24.84
CA PHE A 171 -5.47 10.38 25.92
C PHE A 171 -4.32 11.29 25.50
N GLY A 172 -3.49 11.68 26.46
CA GLY A 172 -2.20 12.29 26.23
C GLY A 172 -1.09 11.24 26.13
N MET A 173 0.10 11.68 25.72
CA MET A 173 1.29 10.85 25.66
C MET A 173 2.52 11.63 26.11
N GLU A 174 3.38 10.99 26.89
CA GLU A 174 4.67 11.55 27.29
C GLU A 174 5.78 10.61 26.87
N LEU A 175 6.70 11.11 26.04
CA LEU A 175 7.83 10.34 25.50
C LEU A 175 9.16 10.97 25.94
N ASN A 176 10.13 10.12 26.27
CA ASN A 176 11.51 10.50 26.50
C ASN A 176 12.38 10.10 25.31
N LEU A 177 12.79 11.07 24.51
CA LEU A 177 13.55 10.85 23.28
C LEU A 177 14.98 10.34 23.53
N ASP A 178 15.50 10.50 24.75
CA ASP A 178 16.80 9.95 25.14
C ASP A 178 16.80 8.42 25.20
N LEU A 179 15.62 7.80 25.29
CA LEU A 179 15.42 6.35 25.33
C LEU A 179 15.20 5.72 23.95
N VAL A 180 14.90 6.53 22.93
CA VAL A 180 14.70 6.02 21.57
C VAL A 180 16.02 5.49 21.03
N PRO A 181 16.09 4.22 20.59
CA PRO A 181 17.29 3.66 20.01
C PRO A 181 17.68 4.41 18.73
N GLN A 182 18.92 4.91 18.68
CA GLN A 182 19.44 5.70 17.57
C GLN A 182 20.59 4.96 16.88
N ARG A 183 20.58 4.97 15.55
CA ARG A 183 21.68 4.42 14.73
C ARG A 183 22.84 5.41 14.59
N GLU A 184 22.53 6.69 14.66
CA GLU A 184 23.50 7.78 14.45
C GLU A 184 23.61 8.65 15.70
N PRO A 185 24.83 9.08 16.07
CA PRO A 185 25.00 9.95 17.24
C PRO A 185 24.51 11.38 16.97
N GLY A 186 24.08 12.04 18.03
CA GLY A 186 23.78 13.47 18.00
C GLY A 186 22.51 13.86 17.25
N MET A 187 21.57 12.95 17.10
CA MET A 187 20.25 13.28 16.56
C MET A 187 19.51 14.26 17.47
N ILE A 188 18.86 15.23 16.85
CA ILE A 188 18.02 16.22 17.54
C ILE A 188 16.56 15.75 17.61
N PRO A 189 15.71 16.29 18.50
CA PRO A 189 14.31 15.88 18.66
C PRO A 189 13.52 15.82 17.35
N PHE A 190 13.71 16.81 16.47
CA PHE A 190 13.07 16.84 15.15
C PHE A 190 13.44 15.63 14.29
N GLU A 191 14.71 15.28 14.22
CA GLU A 191 15.20 14.13 13.46
C GLU A 191 14.68 12.80 14.03
N ILE A 192 14.66 12.66 15.36
CA ILE A 192 14.16 11.45 16.04
C ILE A 192 12.67 11.23 15.77
N MET A 193 11.87 12.30 15.81
CA MET A 193 10.42 12.21 15.66
C MET A 193 9.99 12.02 14.21
N LEU A 194 10.67 12.64 13.25
CA LEU A 194 10.29 12.64 11.83
C LEU A 194 11.06 11.63 10.97
N SER A 195 12.01 10.91 11.54
CA SER A 195 12.69 9.82 10.83
C SER A 195 11.69 8.76 10.39
N GLU A 196 11.78 8.35 9.12
CA GLU A 196 10.98 7.27 8.53
C GLU A 196 11.81 5.99 8.36
N SER A 197 12.81 5.74 9.23
CA SER A 197 13.53 4.46 9.24
C SER A 197 12.52 3.31 9.26
N GLN A 198 12.72 2.37 8.37
CA GLN A 198 11.79 1.24 8.20
C GLN A 198 11.96 0.20 9.32
N GLU A 199 11.11 -0.82 9.34
CA GLU A 199 11.10 -1.96 10.28
C GLU A 199 11.00 -1.52 11.75
N ARG A 200 10.05 -0.62 12.04
CA ARG A 200 9.77 -0.13 13.41
C ARG A 200 8.29 -0.17 13.73
N MET A 201 7.97 -0.57 14.97
CA MET A 201 6.60 -0.59 15.48
C MET A 201 6.53 0.12 16.82
N LEU A 202 5.36 0.70 17.11
CA LEU A 202 5.03 1.30 18.40
C LEU A 202 3.91 0.49 19.07
N LEU A 203 4.15 0.03 20.31
CA LEU A 203 3.19 -0.73 21.08
C LEU A 203 2.75 0.06 22.30
N CYS A 204 1.45 0.04 22.62
CA CYS A 204 0.93 0.41 23.92
C CYS A 204 0.69 -0.86 24.72
N VAL A 205 1.35 -0.99 25.86
CA VAL A 205 1.34 -2.19 26.69
C VAL A 205 0.82 -1.84 28.08
N ARG A 206 0.00 -2.71 28.65
CA ARG A 206 -0.55 -2.56 29.99
C ARG A 206 0.55 -2.43 31.03
N ALA A 207 0.40 -1.45 31.93
CA ALA A 207 1.33 -1.23 33.03
C ALA A 207 1.53 -2.51 33.87
N GLY A 208 2.80 -2.88 34.07
CA GLY A 208 3.22 -4.10 34.75
C GLY A 208 3.44 -5.32 33.85
N SER A 209 3.14 -5.25 32.54
CA SER A 209 3.40 -6.31 31.54
C SER A 209 4.60 -6.00 30.66
N GLU A 210 5.33 -4.92 30.91
CA GLU A 210 6.45 -4.47 30.05
C GLU A 210 7.55 -5.53 29.93
N ASP A 211 7.97 -6.09 31.06
CA ASP A 211 9.05 -7.08 31.12
C ASP A 211 8.78 -8.34 30.28
N GLU A 212 7.53 -8.75 30.22
CA GLU A 212 7.07 -9.89 29.42
C GLU A 212 7.27 -9.59 27.92
N ILE A 213 6.79 -8.46 27.48
CA ILE A 213 6.89 -8.02 26.08
C ILE A 213 8.35 -7.77 25.67
N LEU A 214 9.15 -7.10 26.52
CA LEU A 214 10.57 -6.87 26.27
C LEU A 214 11.35 -8.19 26.14
N LYS A 215 11.05 -9.20 26.96
CA LYS A 215 11.67 -10.52 26.89
C LYS A 215 11.31 -11.25 25.59
N LEU A 216 10.07 -11.09 25.10
CA LEU A 216 9.64 -11.66 23.83
C LEU A 216 10.48 -11.09 22.69
N PHE A 217 10.55 -9.75 22.53
CA PHE A 217 11.34 -9.14 21.46
C PHE A 217 12.84 -9.48 21.55
N LYS A 218 13.39 -9.56 22.77
CA LYS A 218 14.77 -10.01 22.97
C LYS A 218 15.02 -11.42 22.47
N ARG A 219 14.05 -12.33 22.54
CA ARG A 219 14.14 -13.68 22.00
C ARG A 219 14.25 -13.70 20.48
N TYR A 220 13.67 -12.69 19.81
CA TYR A 220 13.80 -12.44 18.38
C TYR A 220 15.01 -11.58 18.01
N GLU A 221 15.90 -11.30 18.98
CA GLU A 221 17.09 -10.44 18.80
C GLU A 221 16.76 -9.01 18.32
N LEU A 222 15.55 -8.52 18.65
CA LEU A 222 15.07 -7.19 18.31
C LEU A 222 15.28 -6.21 19.47
N ASP A 223 15.61 -4.96 19.14
CA ASP A 223 15.58 -3.87 20.10
C ASP A 223 14.12 -3.60 20.52
N ALA A 224 13.88 -3.53 21.81
CA ALA A 224 12.59 -3.15 22.41
C ALA A 224 12.84 -2.29 23.65
N VAL A 225 12.28 -1.09 23.68
CA VAL A 225 12.56 -0.13 24.78
C VAL A 225 11.29 0.60 25.14
N VAL A 226 11.01 0.71 26.46
CA VAL A 226 9.97 1.62 26.98
C VAL A 226 10.47 3.05 26.80
N ILE A 227 9.82 3.81 25.91
CA ILE A 227 10.21 5.19 25.60
C ILE A 227 9.29 6.23 26.26
N GLY A 228 8.20 5.81 26.88
CA GLY A 228 7.24 6.71 27.51
C GLY A 228 6.00 5.99 28.03
N HIS A 229 4.97 6.75 28.28
CA HIS A 229 3.70 6.25 28.81
C HIS A 229 2.50 7.08 28.34
N VAL A 230 1.33 6.50 28.42
CA VAL A 230 0.06 7.18 28.24
C VAL A 230 -0.19 8.12 29.43
N SER A 231 -0.46 9.38 29.14
CA SER A 231 -0.72 10.39 30.16
C SER A 231 -2.18 10.87 30.13
N ASP A 232 -2.61 11.47 31.22
CA ASP A 232 -3.90 12.16 31.31
C ASP A 232 -3.83 13.53 30.63
N GLY A 233 -4.96 14.13 30.28
CA GLY A 233 -5.06 15.54 29.90
C GLY A 233 -4.81 15.87 28.44
N HIS A 234 -4.81 14.92 27.51
CA HIS A 234 -4.73 15.14 26.05
C HIS A 234 -3.51 15.96 25.57
N GLN A 235 -2.42 15.97 26.34
CA GLN A 235 -1.18 16.67 25.97
C GLN A 235 -0.18 15.69 25.37
N PHE A 236 0.49 16.13 24.32
CA PHE A 236 1.63 15.45 23.71
C PHE A 236 2.90 16.10 24.20
N ARG A 237 3.67 15.38 25.03
CA ARG A 237 4.87 15.89 25.67
C ARG A 237 6.09 15.11 25.27
N LEU A 238 7.16 15.84 24.92
CA LEU A 238 8.46 15.26 24.58
C LEU A 238 9.53 15.80 25.52
N MET A 239 10.27 14.87 26.13
CA MET A 239 11.44 15.14 26.95
C MET A 239 12.72 14.83 26.18
N HIS A 240 13.72 15.68 26.23
CA HIS A 240 15.06 15.46 25.69
C HIS A 240 16.13 16.12 26.55
N LYS A 241 17.15 15.38 26.95
CA LYS A 241 18.24 15.82 27.85
C LYS A 241 17.71 16.50 29.11
N GLY A 242 16.68 15.89 29.70
CA GLY A 242 16.03 16.37 30.93
C GLY A 242 15.21 17.67 30.74
N LYS A 243 14.95 18.10 29.50
CA LYS A 243 14.14 19.29 29.21
C LYS A 243 12.86 18.91 28.47
N LEU A 244 11.79 19.61 28.78
CA LEU A 244 10.57 19.56 28.00
C LEU A 244 10.79 20.32 26.68
N VAL A 245 10.74 19.62 25.53
CA VAL A 245 11.01 20.18 24.20
C VAL A 245 9.74 20.31 23.36
N CYS A 246 8.65 19.66 23.76
CA CYS A 246 7.32 19.79 23.16
C CYS A 246 6.26 19.64 24.25
N ASP A 247 5.25 20.50 24.26
CA ASP A 247 4.03 20.39 25.09
C ASP A 247 2.86 21.04 24.32
N VAL A 248 2.14 20.21 23.57
CA VAL A 248 1.03 20.67 22.72
C VAL A 248 -0.17 19.72 22.90
N PRO A 249 -1.41 20.18 22.65
CA PRO A 249 -2.54 19.28 22.54
C PRO A 249 -2.30 18.23 21.43
N VAL A 250 -2.65 16.98 21.68
CA VAL A 250 -2.53 15.88 20.69
C VAL A 250 -3.28 16.23 19.40
N SER A 251 -4.46 16.85 19.51
CA SER A 251 -5.32 17.22 18.39
C SER A 251 -4.65 18.16 17.38
N LEU A 252 -3.71 19.02 17.83
CA LEU A 252 -2.93 19.87 16.91
C LEU A 252 -2.04 19.09 15.94
N LEU A 253 -1.69 17.85 16.30
CA LEU A 253 -0.86 16.98 15.45
C LEU A 253 -1.72 16.04 14.59
N THR A 254 -3.04 16.01 14.79
CA THR A 254 -3.97 15.05 14.20
C THR A 254 -5.26 15.73 13.73
N SER A 255 -6.32 15.70 14.53
CA SER A 255 -7.69 16.07 14.16
C SER A 255 -7.92 17.58 13.93
N ASP A 256 -7.07 18.46 14.48
CA ASP A 256 -7.15 19.91 14.25
C ASP A 256 -6.36 20.39 13.02
N ALA A 257 -5.83 19.45 12.21
CA ALA A 257 -5.17 19.80 10.96
C ALA A 257 -6.12 20.52 10.02
N PRO A 258 -5.64 21.55 9.27
CA PRO A 258 -6.48 22.31 8.34
C PRO A 258 -7.11 21.40 7.29
N VAL A 259 -8.43 21.53 7.12
CA VAL A 259 -9.16 20.87 6.03
C VAL A 259 -9.32 21.83 4.88
N TYR A 260 -8.71 21.52 3.74
CA TYR A 260 -8.79 22.34 2.55
C TYR A 260 -9.99 21.89 1.69
N HIS A 261 -10.80 22.84 1.27
CA HIS A 261 -11.92 22.62 0.36
C HIS A 261 -11.50 23.05 -1.05
N GLN A 262 -10.97 22.12 -1.80
CA GLN A 262 -10.59 22.37 -3.19
C GLN A 262 -11.83 22.38 -4.09
N HIS A 263 -11.74 23.05 -5.23
CA HIS A 263 -12.79 23.11 -6.23
C HIS A 263 -12.30 22.48 -7.53
N GLY A 264 -13.05 21.50 -8.04
CA GLY A 264 -12.75 20.85 -9.31
C GLY A 264 -13.34 21.60 -10.49
N GLU A 265 -12.55 21.78 -11.54
CA GLU A 265 -13.01 22.31 -12.82
C GLU A 265 -12.82 21.23 -13.92
N ARG A 266 -13.89 21.01 -14.68
CA ARG A 266 -13.85 20.01 -15.74
C ARG A 266 -12.79 20.38 -16.79
N PRO A 267 -11.81 19.51 -17.07
CA PRO A 267 -10.77 19.76 -18.06
C PRO A 267 -11.35 20.02 -19.45
N ALA A 268 -10.80 21.03 -20.15
CA ALA A 268 -11.27 21.43 -21.48
C ALA A 268 -11.23 20.27 -22.50
N ARG A 269 -10.26 19.34 -22.36
CA ARG A 269 -10.15 18.14 -23.22
C ARG A 269 -11.38 17.22 -23.15
N LEU A 270 -12.12 17.22 -22.04
CA LEU A 270 -13.32 16.40 -21.84
C LEU A 270 -14.57 17.04 -22.49
N ALA A 271 -14.50 18.28 -22.92
CA ALA A 271 -15.58 18.95 -23.64
C ALA A 271 -15.56 18.66 -25.15
N ALA A 272 -14.42 18.23 -25.70
CA ALA A 272 -14.32 17.90 -27.10
C ALA A 272 -15.08 16.60 -27.41
N PRO A 273 -15.85 16.54 -28.52
CA PRO A 273 -16.44 15.29 -28.96
C PRO A 273 -15.34 14.27 -29.23
N GLN A 274 -15.41 13.13 -28.57
CA GLN A 274 -14.51 12.02 -28.92
C GLN A 274 -14.97 11.48 -30.26
N ALA A 275 -14.10 11.56 -31.25
CA ALA A 275 -14.38 10.97 -32.55
C ALA A 275 -14.39 9.43 -32.43
N ASP A 276 -15.36 8.79 -33.03
CA ASP A 276 -15.38 7.35 -33.17
C ASP A 276 -14.14 6.93 -33.99
N PHE A 277 -13.20 6.31 -33.34
CA PHE A 277 -12.00 5.80 -33.99
C PHE A 277 -12.28 4.40 -34.50
N VAL A 278 -12.41 4.25 -35.82
CA VAL A 278 -12.47 2.96 -36.48
C VAL A 278 -11.09 2.72 -37.13
N PRO A 279 -10.27 1.78 -36.62
CA PRO A 279 -8.98 1.51 -37.22
C PRO A 279 -9.14 0.88 -38.61
N GLU A 280 -8.41 1.40 -39.60
CA GLU A 280 -8.29 0.76 -40.91
C GLU A 280 -7.32 -0.42 -40.79
N ILE A 281 -7.82 -1.65 -40.81
CA ILE A 281 -7.00 -2.87 -40.73
C ILE A 281 -6.83 -3.43 -42.15
N THR A 282 -5.68 -3.17 -42.72
CA THR A 282 -5.31 -3.66 -44.05
C THR A 282 -4.68 -5.07 -44.03
N ASP A 283 -3.99 -5.41 -42.96
CA ASP A 283 -3.39 -6.73 -42.73
C ASP A 283 -3.69 -7.20 -41.29
N VAL A 284 -4.62 -8.13 -41.14
CA VAL A 284 -5.05 -8.68 -39.87
C VAL A 284 -3.91 -9.37 -39.11
N LYS A 285 -3.05 -10.10 -39.81
CA LYS A 285 -1.93 -10.82 -39.18
C LYS A 285 -0.89 -9.85 -38.61
N GLN A 286 -0.52 -8.85 -39.39
CA GLN A 286 0.44 -7.83 -38.96
C GLN A 286 -0.12 -7.02 -37.78
N THR A 287 -1.38 -6.62 -37.86
CA THR A 287 -2.07 -5.90 -36.79
C THR A 287 -2.13 -6.74 -35.49
N TRP A 288 -2.47 -8.03 -35.61
CA TRP A 288 -2.47 -8.96 -34.48
C TRP A 288 -1.09 -9.08 -33.85
N LEU A 289 -0.04 -9.31 -34.65
CA LEU A 289 1.31 -9.40 -34.13
C LEU A 289 1.80 -8.10 -33.48
N ALA A 290 1.43 -6.95 -34.04
CA ALA A 290 1.75 -5.65 -33.46
C ALA A 290 1.06 -5.47 -32.08
N LEU A 291 -0.21 -5.86 -31.95
CA LEU A 291 -0.95 -5.76 -30.68
C LEU A 291 -0.36 -6.65 -29.59
N ILE A 292 -0.11 -7.93 -29.87
CA ILE A 292 0.41 -8.85 -28.84
C ILE A 292 1.86 -8.55 -28.45
N ASN A 293 2.60 -7.80 -29.27
CA ASN A 293 3.95 -7.32 -28.95
C ASN A 293 3.99 -5.98 -28.23
N GLN A 294 2.85 -5.31 -28.03
CA GLN A 294 2.82 -4.09 -27.22
C GLN A 294 3.25 -4.41 -25.77
N PRO A 295 4.17 -3.64 -25.18
CA PRO A 295 4.67 -3.91 -23.82
C PRO A 295 3.55 -4.08 -22.78
N THR A 296 2.50 -3.28 -22.86
CA THR A 296 1.34 -3.38 -21.95
C THR A 296 0.53 -4.68 -22.17
N VAL A 297 0.46 -5.20 -23.39
CA VAL A 297 -0.29 -6.42 -23.75
C VAL A 297 0.54 -7.70 -23.61
N ALA A 298 1.84 -7.61 -23.95
CA ALA A 298 2.75 -8.75 -23.93
C ALA A 298 2.87 -9.40 -22.55
N SER A 299 3.20 -10.69 -22.53
CA SER A 299 3.42 -11.45 -21.30
C SER A 299 4.43 -10.77 -20.36
N LYS A 300 4.09 -10.67 -19.09
CA LYS A 300 4.95 -10.15 -18.02
C LYS A 300 5.74 -11.25 -17.30
N GLN A 301 5.79 -12.47 -17.88
CA GLN A 301 6.48 -13.62 -17.27
C GLN A 301 7.94 -13.33 -16.91
N SER A 302 8.65 -12.51 -17.72
CA SER A 302 10.02 -12.10 -17.40
C SER A 302 10.15 -11.31 -16.11
N LEU A 303 9.08 -10.64 -15.65
CA LEU A 303 9.01 -9.88 -14.41
C LEU A 303 8.59 -10.78 -13.26
N TYR A 304 7.39 -11.34 -13.30
CA TYR A 304 6.82 -12.06 -12.16
C TYR A 304 7.54 -13.36 -11.81
N ARG A 305 8.30 -13.99 -12.71
CA ARG A 305 9.14 -15.15 -12.36
C ARG A 305 10.33 -14.81 -11.43
N ARG A 306 10.59 -13.53 -11.17
CA ARG A 306 11.59 -13.06 -10.20
C ARG A 306 11.05 -13.05 -8.78
N TYR A 307 9.74 -13.14 -8.63
CA TYR A 307 9.05 -13.22 -7.37
C TYR A 307 8.87 -14.68 -6.95
N ASP A 308 9.04 -14.97 -5.67
CA ASP A 308 8.63 -16.27 -5.13
C ASP A 308 7.11 -16.27 -4.94
N ALA A 309 6.42 -16.85 -5.91
CA ALA A 309 4.97 -16.97 -5.87
C ALA A 309 4.49 -18.20 -5.05
N GLN A 310 5.39 -19.02 -4.53
CA GLN A 310 5.05 -20.30 -3.91
C GLN A 310 5.57 -20.47 -2.48
N VAL A 311 6.28 -19.51 -1.92
CA VAL A 311 6.74 -19.56 -0.54
C VAL A 311 5.56 -19.80 0.41
N LYS A 312 5.79 -20.56 1.49
CA LYS A 312 4.75 -21.11 2.39
C LYS A 312 3.79 -22.12 1.72
N THR A 313 3.90 -22.42 0.43
CA THR A 313 3.15 -23.46 -0.32
C THR A 313 1.62 -23.34 -0.27
N ASN A 314 1.11 -22.12 -0.17
CA ASN A 314 -0.33 -21.84 -0.13
C ASN A 314 -0.92 -21.45 -1.48
N THR A 315 -0.08 -21.12 -2.47
CA THR A 315 -0.53 -20.67 -3.79
C THR A 315 -1.16 -21.81 -4.58
N VAL A 316 -2.40 -21.63 -5.00
CA VAL A 316 -3.18 -22.59 -5.78
C VAL A 316 -3.12 -22.25 -7.27
N GLN A 317 -3.23 -20.95 -7.61
CA GLN A 317 -3.07 -20.44 -8.96
C GLN A 317 -1.92 -19.42 -8.99
N LEU A 318 -0.93 -19.75 -9.81
CA LEU A 318 0.27 -18.95 -10.01
C LEU A 318 -0.03 -17.70 -10.84
N PRO A 319 0.85 -16.67 -10.80
CA PRO A 319 0.77 -15.51 -11.69
C PRO A 319 0.66 -15.89 -13.17
N GLY A 320 -0.10 -15.10 -13.93
CA GLY A 320 -0.32 -15.29 -15.37
C GLY A 320 -1.77 -15.60 -15.75
N GLY A 321 -2.68 -15.69 -14.77
CA GLY A 321 -4.13 -15.69 -14.95
C GLY A 321 -4.74 -14.35 -14.57
N ASP A 322 -6.08 -14.29 -14.49
CA ASP A 322 -6.83 -13.07 -14.18
C ASP A 322 -6.64 -12.62 -12.73
N ALA A 323 -6.54 -13.58 -11.79
CA ALA A 323 -6.20 -13.31 -10.39
C ALA A 323 -5.32 -14.42 -9.82
N GLY A 324 -4.50 -14.09 -8.82
CA GLY A 324 -3.78 -15.08 -8.01
C GLY A 324 -4.71 -15.73 -6.99
N VAL A 325 -4.51 -17.01 -6.70
CA VAL A 325 -5.35 -17.75 -5.73
C VAL A 325 -4.48 -18.42 -4.68
N ILE A 326 -4.79 -18.18 -3.40
CA ILE A 326 -4.16 -18.84 -2.25
C ILE A 326 -5.19 -19.59 -1.42
N ARG A 327 -4.80 -20.74 -0.87
CA ARG A 327 -5.61 -21.47 0.11
C ARG A 327 -5.50 -20.85 1.49
N VAL A 328 -6.59 -20.90 2.26
CA VAL A 328 -6.56 -20.64 3.70
C VAL A 328 -6.35 -21.97 4.42
N ARG A 329 -5.13 -22.15 5.00
CA ARG A 329 -4.76 -23.42 5.64
C ARG A 329 -5.73 -23.83 6.74
N GLY A 330 -5.93 -25.15 6.86
CA GLY A 330 -6.85 -25.71 7.84
C GLY A 330 -8.32 -25.60 7.48
N THR A 331 -8.64 -25.02 6.31
CA THR A 331 -9.99 -24.83 5.80
C THR A 331 -10.14 -25.35 4.37
N LYS A 332 -11.36 -25.30 3.82
CA LYS A 332 -11.62 -25.49 2.39
C LYS A 332 -11.59 -24.19 1.59
N LEU A 333 -11.43 -23.07 2.27
CA LEU A 333 -11.51 -21.74 1.67
C LEU A 333 -10.25 -21.41 0.86
N ALA A 334 -10.43 -20.55 -0.14
CA ALA A 334 -9.35 -19.87 -0.82
C ALA A 334 -9.69 -18.38 -1.00
N LEU A 335 -8.67 -17.57 -1.14
CA LEU A 335 -8.76 -16.16 -1.50
C LEU A 335 -8.22 -15.96 -2.90
N ALA A 336 -8.95 -15.23 -3.73
CA ALA A 336 -8.47 -14.71 -4.99
C ALA A 336 -8.15 -13.21 -4.84
N ALA A 337 -7.07 -12.74 -5.45
CA ALA A 337 -6.74 -11.32 -5.42
C ALA A 337 -6.14 -10.87 -6.76
N CYS A 338 -6.49 -9.65 -7.16
CA CYS A 338 -5.92 -8.96 -8.31
C CYS A 338 -5.66 -7.48 -7.99
N THR A 339 -4.87 -6.83 -8.83
CA THR A 339 -4.71 -5.38 -8.88
C THR A 339 -4.97 -4.91 -10.30
N ASP A 340 -5.76 -3.86 -10.45
CA ASP A 340 -6.18 -3.34 -11.74
C ASP A 340 -6.12 -1.81 -11.76
N SER A 341 -5.69 -1.26 -12.90
CA SER A 341 -5.66 0.18 -13.16
C SER A 341 -5.58 0.48 -14.65
N ASN A 342 -6.18 1.57 -15.09
CA ASN A 342 -6.05 2.04 -16.48
C ASN A 342 -6.12 3.57 -16.57
N GLY A 343 -4.97 4.24 -16.42
CA GLY A 343 -4.90 5.70 -16.47
C GLY A 343 -5.42 6.33 -17.75
N ARG A 344 -5.36 5.64 -18.89
CA ARG A 344 -5.90 6.15 -20.17
C ARG A 344 -7.42 6.28 -20.14
N TYR A 345 -8.12 5.30 -19.56
CA TYR A 345 -9.57 5.36 -19.44
C TYR A 345 -10.01 6.49 -18.52
N LEU A 346 -9.30 6.69 -17.41
CA LEU A 346 -9.59 7.79 -16.50
C LEU A 346 -9.24 9.15 -17.10
N TYR A 347 -8.17 9.25 -17.88
CA TYR A 347 -7.84 10.47 -18.62
C TYR A 347 -8.93 10.87 -19.61
N LEU A 348 -9.60 9.90 -20.26
CA LEU A 348 -10.69 10.13 -21.20
C LEU A 348 -12.03 10.42 -20.51
N ASP A 349 -12.33 9.76 -19.41
CA ASP A 349 -13.56 9.95 -18.63
C ASP A 349 -13.29 9.47 -17.17
N PRO A 350 -12.95 10.37 -16.25
CA PRO A 350 -12.56 10.00 -14.89
C PRO A 350 -13.62 9.17 -14.17
N LYS A 351 -14.90 9.57 -14.27
CA LYS A 351 -15.99 8.89 -13.58
C LYS A 351 -16.23 7.48 -14.12
N ARG A 352 -16.35 7.36 -15.43
CA ARG A 352 -16.55 6.08 -16.10
C ARG A 352 -15.34 5.19 -15.92
N GLY A 353 -14.12 5.76 -16.07
CA GLY A 353 -12.86 5.06 -15.86
C GLY A 353 -12.75 4.48 -14.44
N GLY A 354 -13.08 5.26 -13.40
CA GLY A 354 -13.11 4.78 -12.02
C GLY A 354 -14.07 3.62 -11.80
N ALA A 355 -15.26 3.66 -12.40
CA ALA A 355 -16.21 2.53 -12.36
C ALA A 355 -15.68 1.30 -13.12
N MET A 356 -15.00 1.52 -14.25
CA MET A 356 -14.45 0.44 -15.09
C MET A 356 -13.35 -0.33 -14.38
N VAL A 357 -12.45 0.34 -13.65
CA VAL A 357 -11.35 -0.30 -12.91
C VAL A 357 -11.90 -1.27 -11.85
N VAL A 358 -12.90 -0.86 -11.07
CA VAL A 358 -13.57 -1.75 -10.09
C VAL A 358 -14.27 -2.93 -10.78
N ALA A 359 -14.97 -2.67 -11.89
CA ALA A 359 -15.66 -3.72 -12.63
C ALA A 359 -14.69 -4.71 -13.28
N GLU A 360 -13.50 -4.27 -13.70
CA GLU A 360 -12.43 -5.11 -14.22
C GLU A 360 -11.89 -6.02 -13.12
N ALA A 361 -11.51 -5.46 -11.98
CA ALA A 361 -11.06 -6.21 -10.82
C ALA A 361 -12.09 -7.27 -10.39
N ALA A 362 -13.39 -6.93 -10.38
CA ALA A 362 -14.44 -7.88 -10.06
C ALA A 362 -14.51 -9.04 -11.06
N ARG A 363 -14.40 -8.75 -12.38
CA ARG A 363 -14.37 -9.81 -13.40
C ARG A 363 -13.16 -10.73 -13.23
N ASN A 364 -11.99 -10.17 -12.95
CA ASN A 364 -10.75 -10.92 -12.75
C ASN A 364 -10.87 -11.89 -11.57
N VAL A 365 -11.41 -11.43 -10.45
CA VAL A 365 -11.67 -12.26 -9.28
C VAL A 365 -12.71 -13.33 -9.57
N VAL A 366 -13.85 -12.97 -10.20
CA VAL A 366 -14.93 -13.92 -10.54
C VAL A 366 -14.45 -14.99 -11.52
N ALA A 367 -13.56 -14.65 -12.45
CA ALA A 367 -13.01 -15.61 -13.42
C ALA A 367 -12.27 -16.78 -12.75
N THR A 368 -11.80 -16.63 -11.51
CA THR A 368 -11.16 -17.69 -10.72
C THR A 368 -12.13 -18.52 -9.89
N GLY A 369 -13.42 -18.20 -9.91
CA GLY A 369 -14.46 -18.86 -9.11
C GLY A 369 -14.72 -18.20 -7.75
N ALA A 370 -14.18 -17.01 -7.52
CA ALA A 370 -14.35 -16.28 -6.27
C ALA A 370 -15.52 -15.29 -6.32
N GLU A 371 -16.12 -15.03 -5.18
CA GLU A 371 -17.06 -13.95 -4.96
C GLU A 371 -16.30 -12.73 -4.43
N PRO A 372 -16.37 -11.55 -5.09
CA PRO A 372 -15.76 -10.33 -4.60
C PRO A 372 -16.29 -9.92 -3.22
N ILE A 373 -15.41 -9.62 -2.27
CA ILE A 373 -15.79 -9.28 -0.89
C ILE A 373 -15.39 -7.88 -0.46
N GLY A 374 -14.42 -7.26 -1.11
CA GLY A 374 -13.97 -5.91 -0.79
C GLY A 374 -12.79 -5.47 -1.64
N ILE A 375 -12.54 -4.17 -1.60
CA ILE A 375 -11.41 -3.55 -2.31
C ILE A 375 -10.54 -2.74 -1.36
N THR A 376 -9.29 -2.57 -1.77
CA THR A 376 -8.40 -1.48 -1.35
C THR A 376 -8.06 -0.62 -2.56
N ASP A 377 -7.64 0.62 -2.35
CA ASP A 377 -7.20 1.47 -3.45
C ASP A 377 -5.88 2.19 -3.15
N CYS A 378 -5.18 2.61 -4.19
CA CYS A 378 -4.12 3.60 -4.13
C CYS A 378 -4.39 4.66 -5.20
N LEU A 379 -4.74 5.86 -4.74
CA LEU A 379 -5.17 6.96 -5.59
C LEU A 379 -3.97 7.81 -6.00
N ASN A 380 -3.47 7.64 -7.25
CA ASN A 380 -2.31 8.36 -7.76
C ASN A 380 -2.74 9.48 -8.71
N TYR A 381 -2.54 10.75 -8.29
CA TYR A 381 -2.98 11.95 -9.02
C TYR A 381 -1.90 13.03 -8.98
N GLY A 382 -2.03 14.00 -9.88
CA GLY A 382 -1.23 15.23 -9.89
C GLY A 382 -1.52 16.13 -8.69
N ASP A 383 -1.02 17.36 -8.75
CA ASP A 383 -1.23 18.40 -7.74
C ASP A 383 -2.72 18.71 -7.55
N PRO A 384 -3.31 18.45 -6.37
CA PRO A 384 -4.75 18.64 -6.12
C PRO A 384 -5.14 20.12 -5.99
N THR A 385 -4.18 21.04 -5.90
CA THR A 385 -4.47 22.49 -5.91
C THR A 385 -4.80 23.00 -7.31
N LYS A 386 -4.49 22.21 -8.35
CA LYS A 386 -4.91 22.47 -9.73
C LYS A 386 -6.33 21.98 -9.93
N PRO A 387 -7.29 22.87 -10.30
CA PRO A 387 -8.70 22.50 -10.37
C PRO A 387 -9.01 21.31 -11.30
N GLU A 388 -8.29 21.17 -12.40
CA GLU A 388 -8.47 20.05 -13.32
C GLU A 388 -8.05 18.71 -12.70
N ASN A 389 -6.94 18.66 -11.97
CA ASN A 389 -6.48 17.45 -11.27
C ASN A 389 -7.44 17.06 -10.14
N PHE A 390 -7.97 18.06 -9.43
CA PHE A 390 -8.95 17.80 -8.36
C PHE A 390 -10.27 17.27 -8.92
N TYR A 391 -10.73 17.80 -10.08
CA TYR A 391 -11.89 17.25 -10.79
C TYR A 391 -11.71 15.78 -11.15
N GLU A 392 -10.52 15.40 -11.66
CA GLU A 392 -10.22 14.01 -12.00
C GLU A 392 -10.26 13.09 -10.78
N LEU A 393 -9.70 13.53 -9.65
CA LEU A 393 -9.76 12.82 -8.38
C LEU A 393 -11.19 12.64 -7.90
N GLU A 394 -11.98 13.72 -7.85
CA GLU A 394 -13.36 13.71 -7.37
C GLU A 394 -14.27 12.80 -8.21
N GLU A 395 -14.25 12.98 -9.54
CA GLU A 395 -15.12 12.22 -10.45
C GLU A 395 -14.73 10.74 -10.49
N SER A 396 -13.44 10.41 -10.45
CA SER A 396 -13.01 9.01 -10.41
C SER A 396 -13.40 8.32 -9.09
N ALA A 397 -13.28 9.01 -7.96
CA ALA A 397 -13.75 8.51 -6.66
C ALA A 397 -15.26 8.26 -6.65
N GLN A 398 -16.05 9.14 -7.31
CA GLN A 398 -17.49 8.90 -7.50
C GLN A 398 -17.77 7.67 -8.38
N GLY A 399 -16.97 7.47 -9.43
CA GLY A 399 -17.04 6.28 -10.30
C GLY A 399 -16.77 4.99 -9.52
N ILE A 400 -15.67 4.95 -8.77
CA ILE A 400 -15.31 3.83 -7.87
C ILE A 400 -16.46 3.56 -6.89
N THR A 401 -16.94 4.60 -6.20
CA THR A 401 -18.07 4.50 -5.27
C THR A 401 -19.32 3.88 -5.91
N THR A 402 -19.65 4.31 -7.13
CA THR A 402 -20.82 3.81 -7.86
C THR A 402 -20.69 2.32 -8.15
N ALA A 403 -19.53 1.88 -8.65
CA ALA A 403 -19.29 0.47 -8.95
C ALA A 403 -19.23 -0.39 -7.68
N CYS A 404 -18.56 0.08 -6.62
CA CYS A 404 -18.51 -0.61 -5.33
C CYS A 404 -19.90 -0.85 -4.74
N LYS A 405 -20.78 0.16 -4.80
CA LYS A 405 -22.18 0.01 -4.35
C LYS A 405 -22.95 -0.99 -5.20
N ALA A 406 -22.76 -0.96 -6.53
CA ALA A 406 -23.46 -1.87 -7.45
C ALA A 406 -23.01 -3.32 -7.27
N LEU A 407 -21.74 -3.55 -6.96
CA LEU A 407 -21.14 -4.87 -6.78
C LEU A 407 -21.15 -5.35 -5.32
N ASN A 408 -21.60 -4.52 -4.38
CA ASN A 408 -21.56 -4.79 -2.94
C ASN A 408 -20.14 -5.11 -2.43
N THR A 409 -19.13 -4.39 -2.93
CA THR A 409 -17.73 -4.54 -2.55
C THR A 409 -17.27 -3.27 -1.83
N PRO A 410 -17.24 -3.24 -0.49
CA PRO A 410 -16.83 -2.06 0.25
C PRO A 410 -15.34 -1.76 0.03
N VAL A 411 -14.98 -0.46 0.07
CA VAL A 411 -13.59 -0.01 0.21
C VAL A 411 -13.21 -0.17 1.68
N ILE A 412 -12.27 -1.09 1.96
CA ILE A 412 -11.88 -1.43 3.34
C ILE A 412 -10.61 -0.72 3.80
N SER A 413 -9.80 -0.28 2.85
CA SER A 413 -8.55 0.45 3.09
C SER A 413 -8.13 1.19 1.81
N GLY A 414 -7.09 1.98 1.91
CA GLY A 414 -6.50 2.65 0.76
C GLY A 414 -5.53 3.75 1.19
N ASN A 415 -4.86 4.33 0.21
CA ASN A 415 -4.06 5.53 0.39
C ASN A 415 -4.20 6.48 -0.80
N VAL A 416 -3.79 7.72 -0.59
CA VAL A 416 -3.73 8.77 -1.62
C VAL A 416 -2.29 9.17 -1.83
N SER A 417 -1.84 9.15 -3.09
CA SER A 417 -0.55 9.67 -3.54
C SER A 417 -0.81 10.85 -4.48
N LEU A 418 -0.55 12.05 -4.01
CA LEU A 418 -0.78 13.31 -4.74
C LEU A 418 0.54 13.91 -5.20
N TYR A 419 0.47 14.97 -6.01
CA TYR A 419 1.63 15.66 -6.58
C TYR A 419 2.51 14.75 -7.47
N ASN A 420 1.91 13.74 -8.12
CA ASN A 420 2.62 12.91 -9.10
C ASN A 420 2.82 13.71 -10.40
N GLU A 421 3.75 14.64 -10.34
CA GLU A 421 4.09 15.56 -11.43
C GLU A 421 5.60 15.66 -11.58
N THR A 422 6.04 15.93 -12.80
CA THR A 422 7.43 16.24 -13.08
C THR A 422 7.50 17.46 -14.00
N ASN A 423 8.18 18.52 -13.57
CA ASN A 423 8.27 19.79 -14.28
C ASN A 423 6.87 20.35 -14.66
N GLY A 424 5.93 20.29 -13.73
CA GLY A 424 4.56 20.81 -13.88
C GLY A 424 3.64 19.95 -14.76
N LYS A 425 4.08 18.76 -15.20
CA LYS A 425 3.26 17.84 -15.99
C LYS A 425 2.85 16.65 -15.12
N ALA A 426 1.56 16.50 -14.89
CA ALA A 426 0.98 15.40 -14.16
C ALA A 426 1.04 14.07 -14.95
N ILE A 427 1.09 12.96 -14.22
CA ILE A 427 0.77 11.64 -14.74
C ILE A 427 -0.71 11.58 -15.17
N TYR A 428 -1.11 10.54 -15.89
CA TYR A 428 -2.54 10.27 -16.01
C TYR A 428 -3.16 9.97 -14.64
N PRO A 429 -4.44 10.34 -14.40
CA PRO A 429 -5.14 9.94 -13.19
C PRO A 429 -5.16 8.41 -13.10
N THR A 430 -4.55 7.86 -12.05
CA THR A 430 -4.26 6.42 -11.98
C THR A 430 -4.63 5.87 -10.60
N PRO A 431 -5.93 5.71 -10.29
CA PRO A 431 -6.34 4.92 -9.15
C PRO A 431 -6.02 3.44 -9.44
N MET A 432 -5.25 2.83 -8.57
CA MET A 432 -5.08 1.38 -8.53
C MET A 432 -6.14 0.79 -7.59
N VAL A 433 -6.83 -0.24 -8.03
CA VAL A 433 -7.79 -0.99 -7.22
C VAL A 433 -7.25 -2.39 -6.99
N GLY A 434 -7.09 -2.76 -5.73
CA GLY A 434 -6.83 -4.14 -5.33
C GLY A 434 -8.13 -4.78 -4.85
N MET A 435 -8.52 -5.91 -5.41
CA MET A 435 -9.74 -6.63 -5.03
C MET A 435 -9.42 -7.99 -4.44
N VAL A 436 -10.15 -8.34 -3.40
CA VAL A 436 -10.11 -9.68 -2.80
C VAL A 436 -11.47 -10.34 -2.97
N GLY A 437 -11.46 -11.62 -3.33
CA GLY A 437 -12.63 -12.46 -3.40
C GLY A 437 -12.46 -13.75 -2.61
N LEU A 438 -13.58 -14.34 -2.22
CA LEU A 438 -13.64 -15.56 -1.44
C LEU A 438 -14.12 -16.73 -2.30
N ILE A 439 -13.38 -17.83 -2.27
CA ILE A 439 -13.77 -19.13 -2.82
C ILE A 439 -14.16 -20.04 -1.66
N GLN A 440 -15.41 -20.49 -1.60
CA GLN A 440 -15.94 -21.28 -0.49
C GLN A 440 -15.39 -22.71 -0.44
N ASP A 441 -15.00 -23.27 -1.58
CA ASP A 441 -14.37 -24.58 -1.66
C ASP A 441 -13.29 -24.57 -2.76
N LEU A 442 -12.09 -25.03 -2.41
CA LEU A 442 -10.94 -25.16 -3.31
C LEU A 442 -11.26 -25.91 -4.63
N GLN A 443 -12.25 -26.78 -4.62
CA GLN A 443 -12.68 -27.52 -5.82
C GLN A 443 -13.33 -26.60 -6.87
N HIS A 444 -13.78 -25.41 -6.48
CA HIS A 444 -14.40 -24.44 -7.37
C HIS A 444 -13.39 -23.48 -8.03
N VAL A 445 -12.09 -23.64 -7.77
CA VAL A 445 -11.07 -22.84 -8.43
C VAL A 445 -11.08 -23.07 -9.93
N THR A 446 -11.26 -22.01 -10.69
CA THR A 446 -11.30 -22.01 -12.15
C THR A 446 -10.03 -21.38 -12.71
N THR A 447 -9.47 -21.96 -13.75
CA THR A 447 -8.25 -21.50 -14.40
C THR A 447 -8.52 -21.06 -15.84
N ILE A 448 -7.65 -20.20 -16.38
CA ILE A 448 -7.76 -19.63 -17.73
C ILE A 448 -7.66 -20.67 -18.86
N ALA A 449 -7.07 -21.83 -18.60
CA ALA A 449 -6.82 -22.83 -19.65
C ALA A 449 -8.12 -23.56 -20.06
N PHE A 450 -8.29 -23.82 -21.36
CA PHE A 450 -9.29 -24.76 -21.86
C PHE A 450 -9.00 -26.18 -21.35
N LYS A 451 -10.03 -26.94 -21.07
CA LYS A 451 -9.89 -28.25 -20.39
C LYS A 451 -9.95 -29.42 -21.37
N ASN A 452 -10.99 -29.48 -22.21
CA ASN A 452 -11.25 -30.64 -23.04
C ASN A 452 -11.47 -30.23 -24.49
N PRO A 453 -11.04 -31.07 -25.48
CA PRO A 453 -11.46 -30.91 -26.85
C PRO A 453 -12.99 -31.03 -26.97
N GLY A 454 -13.60 -30.08 -27.66
CA GLY A 454 -15.04 -30.03 -27.84
C GLY A 454 -15.81 -29.20 -26.80
N ASP A 455 -15.13 -28.64 -25.81
CA ASP A 455 -15.77 -27.66 -24.90
C ASP A 455 -16.29 -26.46 -25.70
N LEU A 456 -17.50 -25.99 -25.35
CA LEU A 456 -18.15 -24.86 -26.02
C LEU A 456 -17.60 -23.52 -25.45
N LEU A 457 -17.37 -22.58 -26.36
CA LEU A 457 -16.95 -21.21 -26.02
C LEU A 457 -18.16 -20.28 -26.11
N TYR A 458 -18.40 -19.55 -25.04
CA TYR A 458 -19.50 -18.57 -24.97
C TYR A 458 -18.89 -17.16 -24.84
N LEU A 459 -19.40 -16.21 -25.64
CA LEU A 459 -19.19 -14.79 -25.45
C LEU A 459 -20.36 -14.24 -24.65
N VAL A 460 -20.08 -13.68 -23.49
CA VAL A 460 -21.08 -13.08 -22.60
C VAL A 460 -20.94 -11.56 -22.62
N GLY A 461 -22.02 -10.85 -22.90
CA GLY A 461 -22.08 -9.41 -23.01
C GLY A 461 -22.24 -8.93 -24.45
N LYS A 462 -22.17 -7.60 -24.63
CA LYS A 462 -22.18 -6.96 -25.95
C LYS A 462 -20.78 -6.41 -26.25
N THR A 463 -20.32 -6.67 -27.46
CA THR A 463 -19.14 -6.01 -28.03
C THR A 463 -19.56 -4.65 -28.57
N GLY A 464 -18.92 -3.58 -28.10
CA GLY A 464 -19.15 -2.23 -28.59
C GLY A 464 -18.31 -1.93 -29.83
#